data_732e013dbfbe5ce632bd8c55eb63a3c1
#
_entry.id   732e013dbfbe5ce632bd8c55eb63a3c1
#
_cell.length_a   1.000
_cell.length_b   1.000
_cell.length_c   1.000
_cell.angle_alpha   90.00
_cell.angle_beta   90.00
_cell.angle_gamma   90.00
#
_symmetry.space_group_name_H-M   'P 1'
#
loop_
_entity.id
_entity.type
_entity.pdbx_description
1 polymer ?
#
loop_
_entity_poly.entity_id
_entity_poly.type
_entity_poly.pdbx_seq_one_letter_code
_entity_poly.pdbx_strand_id
1 'polypeptide(L)'
;MKRLLFIFTFFILLVVNGRAQGVETLTLEDCLRIGIDNNLSLESKRREIQKSKYGVSENRARLLPQISAVAGYSNNFDPPVSVTDGSSYGVPYNITQTLQHSANAGLEMQMPLFNQTLYTSMSIAKVVEEISRLSYGKAREDIILQISKMYYLGQVTAEQIVLIKANITRLEELRDITRAFFDNGMSMEVDLKRVNINLENLKVQYDNAQAMMKQQLNMLKYIMDYPAEKEIALTPVNTDSITTVALTGLSENLYELQLTQSQLELAERQKRMITNGYIPSLSLTGNWRYAAYTDKGYHWFHSGPSNHWFRSYGLGLTLRIPIFDGLDKTYKIRKAMIDIENRKLAWEDTCLLYTSPSPETSQ
;
A
#
# COMPACT_ATOMS: atom_id res chain seq x y z
N MET A 1 -21.41 5.56 57.30
CA MET A 1 -19.97 5.29 57.50
C MET A 1 -19.43 4.11 56.68
N LYS A 2 -20.12 2.97 56.54
CA LYS A 2 -19.61 1.82 55.78
C LYS A 2 -19.45 2.05 54.25
N ARG A 3 -20.25 2.94 53.64
CA ARG A 3 -20.14 3.26 52.19
C ARG A 3 -18.97 4.20 51.83
N LEU A 4 -18.57 5.06 52.74
CA LEU A 4 -17.41 5.94 52.56
C LEU A 4 -16.07 5.18 52.70
N LEU A 5 -16.03 4.16 53.55
CA LEU A 5 -14.83 3.30 53.72
C LEU A 5 -14.55 2.44 52.47
N PHE A 6 -15.62 2.03 51.72
CA PHE A 6 -15.49 1.23 50.50
C PHE A 6 -15.00 2.06 49.32
N ILE A 7 -15.34 3.34 49.24
CA ILE A 7 -14.86 4.26 48.19
C ILE A 7 -13.39 4.61 48.45
N PHE A 8 -12.99 4.76 49.70
CA PHE A 8 -11.61 5.07 50.05
C PHE A 8 -10.64 3.87 49.84
N THR A 9 -11.10 2.64 50.10
CA THR A 9 -10.33 1.41 49.80
C THR A 9 -10.24 1.16 48.29
N PHE A 10 -11.25 1.51 47.49
CA PHE A 10 -11.21 1.38 46.02
C PHE A 10 -10.28 2.43 45.37
N PHE A 11 -10.17 3.63 45.99
CA PHE A 11 -9.25 4.67 45.51
C PHE A 11 -7.77 4.37 45.88
N ILE A 12 -7.52 3.68 46.97
CA ILE A 12 -6.16 3.24 47.36
C ILE A 12 -5.67 2.08 46.49
N LEU A 13 -6.55 1.21 45.98
CA LEU A 13 -6.22 0.12 45.04
C LEU A 13 -5.89 0.61 43.62
N LEU A 14 -6.27 1.82 43.25
CA LEU A 14 -5.96 2.43 41.93
C LEU A 14 -4.59 3.11 41.88
N VAL A 15 -3.94 3.35 43.01
CA VAL A 15 -2.66 4.10 43.09
C VAL A 15 -1.43 3.17 43.10
N VAL A 16 -1.58 1.85 43.21
CA VAL A 16 -0.45 0.91 43.39
C VAL A 16 0.02 0.25 42.07
N ASN A 17 -0.46 0.68 40.90
CA ASN A 17 0.10 0.23 39.63
C ASN A 17 1.08 1.22 38.99
N GLY A 18 1.83 1.96 39.79
CA GLY A 18 3.09 2.57 39.39
C GLY A 18 4.14 1.47 39.21
N ARG A 19 4.09 0.68 38.15
CA ARG A 19 5.21 -0.13 37.71
C ARG A 19 6.37 0.81 37.48
N ALA A 20 7.41 0.69 38.34
CA ALA A 20 8.72 1.21 38.01
C ALA A 20 9.03 0.68 36.59
N GLN A 21 9.01 1.57 35.59
CA GLN A 21 9.43 1.23 34.24
C GLN A 21 10.94 0.98 34.29
N GLY A 22 11.31 -0.28 34.54
CA GLY A 22 12.68 -0.70 34.39
C GLY A 22 13.09 -0.52 32.92
N VAL A 23 14.33 -0.08 32.71
CA VAL A 23 14.92 -0.04 31.36
C VAL A 23 14.88 -1.45 30.77
N GLU A 24 14.13 -1.67 29.71
CA GLU A 24 14.02 -2.98 29.07
C GLU A 24 15.21 -3.20 28.15
N THR A 25 16.02 -4.24 28.44
CA THR A 25 17.16 -4.59 27.59
C THR A 25 16.67 -5.48 26.46
N LEU A 26 16.80 -4.99 25.21
CA LEU A 26 16.36 -5.69 24.02
C LEU A 26 17.54 -6.30 23.25
N THR A 27 17.35 -7.55 22.81
CA THR A 27 18.23 -8.20 21.85
C THR A 27 17.84 -7.80 20.42
N LEU A 28 18.71 -8.05 19.44
CA LEU A 28 18.35 -7.85 18.01
C LEU A 28 17.11 -8.66 17.63
N GLU A 29 17.03 -9.90 18.10
CA GLU A 29 15.91 -10.79 17.82
C GLU A 29 14.58 -10.25 18.37
N ASP A 30 14.59 -9.69 19.59
CA ASP A 30 13.43 -9.03 20.17
C ASP A 30 13.01 -7.80 19.36
N CYS A 31 13.97 -6.97 18.95
CA CYS A 31 13.70 -5.80 18.11
C CYS A 31 13.10 -6.20 16.76
N LEU A 32 13.62 -7.24 16.13
CA LEU A 32 13.09 -7.75 14.86
C LEU A 32 11.67 -8.31 15.03
N ARG A 33 11.42 -9.10 16.06
CA ARG A 33 10.10 -9.65 16.36
C ARG A 33 9.07 -8.54 16.60
N ILE A 34 9.39 -7.61 17.47
CA ILE A 34 8.51 -6.47 17.79
C ILE A 34 8.24 -5.64 16.54
N GLY A 35 9.27 -5.32 15.76
CA GLY A 35 9.12 -4.52 14.55
C GLY A 35 8.30 -5.21 13.46
N ILE A 36 8.48 -6.52 13.25
CA ILE A 36 7.71 -7.27 12.24
C ILE A 36 6.23 -7.38 12.66
N ASP A 37 5.97 -7.55 13.96
CA ASP A 37 4.60 -7.75 14.45
C ASP A 37 3.81 -6.44 14.55
N ASN A 38 4.45 -5.33 14.92
CA ASN A 38 3.77 -4.07 15.22
C ASN A 38 3.84 -3.03 14.10
N ASN A 39 4.80 -3.13 13.17
CA ASN A 39 5.03 -2.07 12.19
C ASN A 39 3.79 -1.80 11.32
N LEU A 40 3.26 -0.57 11.41
CA LEU A 40 2.06 -0.12 10.70
C LEU A 40 2.22 -0.15 9.17
N SER A 41 3.45 0.05 8.66
CA SER A 41 3.71 -0.04 7.22
C SER A 41 3.56 -1.48 6.72
N LEU A 42 4.04 -2.47 7.48
CA LEU A 42 3.84 -3.90 7.16
C LEU A 42 2.38 -4.30 7.24
N GLU A 43 1.66 -3.83 8.25
CA GLU A 43 0.22 -4.09 8.36
C GLU A 43 -0.55 -3.47 7.18
N SER A 44 -0.19 -2.26 6.74
CA SER A 44 -0.73 -1.64 5.53
C SER A 44 -0.49 -2.50 4.29
N LYS A 45 0.72 -3.03 4.10
CA LYS A 45 1.06 -3.93 2.99
C LYS A 45 0.30 -5.26 3.07
N ARG A 46 0.09 -5.80 4.28
CA ARG A 46 -0.74 -7.00 4.51
C ARG A 46 -2.20 -6.77 4.08
N ARG A 47 -2.75 -5.59 4.40
CA ARG A 47 -4.10 -5.20 3.96
C ARG A 47 -4.18 -5.00 2.45
N GLU A 48 -3.11 -4.50 1.81
CA GLU A 48 -3.06 -4.40 0.34
C GLU A 48 -3.12 -5.76 -0.35
N ILE A 49 -2.51 -6.82 0.22
CA ILE A 49 -2.69 -8.20 -0.25
C ILE A 49 -4.17 -8.62 -0.15
N GLN A 50 -4.82 -8.28 0.94
CA GLN A 50 -6.24 -8.62 1.12
C GLN A 50 -7.12 -7.86 0.12
N LYS A 51 -6.83 -6.58 -0.13
CA LYS A 51 -7.50 -5.75 -1.13
C LYS A 51 -7.30 -6.30 -2.55
N SER A 52 -6.10 -6.73 -2.91
CA SER A 52 -5.82 -7.31 -4.23
C SER A 52 -6.54 -8.65 -4.45
N LYS A 53 -6.71 -9.48 -3.40
CA LYS A 53 -7.57 -10.67 -3.45
C LYS A 53 -9.03 -10.33 -3.76
N TYR A 54 -9.56 -9.28 -3.14
CA TYR A 54 -10.90 -8.80 -3.50
C TYR A 54 -10.96 -8.27 -4.92
N GLY A 55 -9.88 -7.64 -5.43
CA GLY A 55 -9.76 -7.24 -6.83
C GLY A 55 -9.87 -8.42 -7.81
N VAL A 56 -9.27 -9.57 -7.48
CA VAL A 56 -9.46 -10.81 -8.26
C VAL A 56 -10.93 -11.25 -8.24
N SER A 57 -11.58 -11.22 -7.07
CA SER A 57 -12.99 -11.59 -6.92
C SER A 57 -13.92 -10.62 -7.65
N GLU A 58 -13.64 -9.32 -7.60
CA GLU A 58 -14.35 -8.27 -8.35
C GLU A 58 -14.29 -8.53 -9.86
N ASN A 59 -13.10 -8.82 -10.42
CA ASN A 59 -12.98 -9.13 -11.84
C ASN A 59 -13.71 -10.41 -12.23
N ARG A 60 -13.81 -11.40 -11.34
CA ARG A 60 -14.67 -12.59 -11.57
C ARG A 60 -16.15 -12.23 -11.55
N ALA A 61 -16.56 -11.38 -10.62
CA ALA A 61 -17.96 -10.95 -10.50
C ALA A 61 -18.47 -10.22 -11.76
N ARG A 62 -17.59 -9.58 -12.52
CA ARG A 62 -17.94 -8.95 -13.81
C ARG A 62 -18.37 -9.93 -14.89
N LEU A 63 -18.13 -11.23 -14.73
CA LEU A 63 -18.64 -12.30 -15.61
C LEU A 63 -20.05 -12.77 -15.22
N LEU A 64 -20.53 -12.42 -14.03
CA LEU A 64 -21.84 -12.79 -13.55
C LEU A 64 -22.93 -11.87 -14.14
N PRO A 65 -24.20 -12.32 -14.19
CA PRO A 65 -25.30 -11.46 -14.58
C PRO A 65 -25.37 -10.21 -13.69
N GLN A 66 -25.42 -9.05 -14.28
CA GLN A 66 -25.69 -7.80 -13.60
C GLN A 66 -27.17 -7.46 -13.79
N ILE A 67 -27.89 -7.30 -12.72
CA ILE A 67 -29.32 -7.00 -12.70
C ILE A 67 -29.49 -5.64 -12.06
N SER A 68 -30.17 -4.74 -12.78
CA SER A 68 -30.49 -3.39 -12.31
C SER A 68 -31.99 -3.13 -12.44
N ALA A 69 -32.55 -2.41 -11.47
CA ALA A 69 -33.88 -1.84 -11.58
C ALA A 69 -33.77 -0.47 -12.23
N VAL A 70 -34.60 -0.23 -13.22
CA VAL A 70 -34.66 1.06 -13.94
C VAL A 70 -36.06 1.61 -13.81
N ALA A 71 -36.19 2.91 -13.57
CA ALA A 71 -37.45 3.64 -13.65
C ALA A 71 -37.18 4.98 -14.32
N GLY A 72 -38.05 5.34 -15.21
CA GLY A 72 -37.94 6.58 -16.00
C GLY A 72 -39.28 7.22 -16.25
N TYR A 73 -39.28 8.52 -16.32
CA TYR A 73 -40.39 9.34 -16.81
C TYR A 73 -39.84 10.29 -17.87
N SER A 74 -40.56 10.40 -18.96
CA SER A 74 -40.26 11.37 -20.01
C SER A 74 -41.51 12.14 -20.42
N ASN A 75 -41.36 13.44 -20.58
CA ASN A 75 -42.34 14.33 -21.15
C ASN A 75 -41.78 14.85 -22.50
N ASN A 76 -42.36 14.41 -23.59
CA ASN A 76 -41.99 14.83 -24.93
C ASN A 76 -42.92 16.00 -25.35
N PHE A 77 -42.44 17.22 -25.29
CA PHE A 77 -43.22 18.41 -25.69
C PHE A 77 -43.63 18.40 -27.15
N ASP A 78 -42.82 17.75 -28.01
CA ASP A 78 -43.14 17.44 -29.40
C ASP A 78 -42.91 15.93 -29.61
N PRO A 79 -43.97 15.12 -29.45
CA PRO A 79 -43.85 13.67 -29.51
C PRO A 79 -43.45 13.18 -30.92
N PRO A 80 -42.51 12.24 -31.03
CA PRO A 80 -42.07 11.71 -32.31
C PRO A 80 -43.19 10.98 -33.05
N VAL A 81 -43.23 11.19 -34.35
CA VAL A 81 -44.17 10.55 -35.25
C VAL A 81 -43.57 9.27 -35.79
N SER A 82 -44.31 8.17 -35.74
CA SER A 82 -43.96 6.90 -36.38
C SER A 82 -44.81 6.71 -37.65
N VAL A 83 -44.13 6.43 -38.75
CA VAL A 83 -44.76 6.14 -40.02
C VAL A 83 -44.61 4.64 -40.30
N THR A 84 -45.73 3.94 -40.46
CA THR A 84 -45.77 2.51 -40.75
C THR A 84 -46.52 2.25 -42.05
N ASP A 85 -46.31 1.06 -42.66
CA ASP A 85 -47.08 0.63 -43.83
C ASP A 85 -48.58 0.57 -43.48
N GLY A 86 -49.38 1.30 -44.21
CA GLY A 86 -50.82 1.41 -44.03
C GLY A 86 -51.62 0.52 -44.97
N SER A 87 -50.98 -0.33 -45.78
CA SER A 87 -51.64 -1.17 -46.80
C SER A 87 -52.75 -2.03 -46.20
N SER A 88 -52.59 -2.50 -44.94
CA SER A 88 -53.63 -3.24 -44.21
C SER A 88 -54.89 -2.43 -43.90
N TYR A 89 -54.82 -1.13 -44.01
CA TYR A 89 -55.92 -0.18 -43.79
C TYR A 89 -56.39 0.54 -45.12
N GLY A 90 -55.85 0.11 -46.27
CA GLY A 90 -56.16 0.69 -47.57
C GLY A 90 -55.57 2.08 -47.85
N VAL A 91 -54.52 2.45 -47.05
CA VAL A 91 -53.79 3.71 -47.22
C VAL A 91 -52.28 3.41 -47.40
N PRO A 92 -51.58 4.29 -48.18
CA PRO A 92 -50.15 4.02 -48.46
C PRO A 92 -49.24 4.00 -47.18
N TYR A 93 -49.61 4.73 -46.19
CA TYR A 93 -48.89 4.74 -44.86
C TYR A 93 -49.86 5.12 -43.74
N ASN A 94 -49.55 4.63 -42.55
CA ASN A 94 -50.25 4.99 -41.32
C ASN A 94 -49.30 5.83 -40.44
N ILE A 95 -49.80 7.00 -40.01
CA ILE A 95 -49.05 7.92 -39.15
C ILE A 95 -49.59 7.77 -37.75
N THR A 96 -48.70 7.38 -36.79
CA THR A 96 -49.01 7.32 -35.37
C THR A 96 -48.10 8.26 -34.61
N GLN A 97 -48.65 9.07 -33.72
CA GLN A 97 -47.88 9.90 -32.83
C GLN A 97 -47.84 9.26 -31.45
N THR A 98 -46.67 9.23 -30.83
CA THR A 98 -46.54 8.77 -29.43
C THR A 98 -47.20 9.75 -28.48
N LEU A 99 -47.68 9.27 -27.33
CA LEU A 99 -48.29 10.13 -26.32
C LEU A 99 -47.21 11.00 -25.64
N GLN A 100 -47.63 12.20 -25.23
CA GLN A 100 -46.70 13.22 -24.65
C GLN A 100 -45.92 12.71 -23.46
N HIS A 101 -46.60 12.02 -22.55
CA HIS A 101 -45.98 11.51 -21.33
C HIS A 101 -45.75 10.01 -21.39
N SER A 102 -44.54 9.56 -21.03
CA SER A 102 -44.23 8.15 -20.88
C SER A 102 -43.60 7.89 -19.53
N ALA A 103 -44.00 6.80 -18.88
CA ALA A 103 -43.34 6.29 -17.69
C ALA A 103 -42.97 4.84 -17.91
N ASN A 104 -41.85 4.43 -17.41
CA ASN A 104 -41.41 3.04 -17.45
C ASN A 104 -40.78 2.63 -16.11
N ALA A 105 -40.95 1.38 -15.75
CA ALA A 105 -40.27 0.77 -14.61
C ALA A 105 -40.00 -0.70 -14.93
N GLY A 106 -38.85 -1.22 -14.53
CA GLY A 106 -38.50 -2.59 -14.85
C GLY A 106 -37.17 -3.05 -14.34
N LEU A 107 -36.81 -4.25 -14.78
CA LEU A 107 -35.51 -4.86 -14.52
C LEU A 107 -34.77 -5.05 -15.85
N GLU A 108 -33.50 -4.76 -15.82
CA GLU A 108 -32.57 -5.02 -16.92
C GLU A 108 -31.47 -5.94 -16.43
N MET A 109 -31.13 -6.95 -17.24
CA MET A 109 -30.05 -7.89 -16.98
C MET A 109 -29.04 -7.81 -18.13
N GLN A 110 -27.77 -7.77 -17.79
CA GLN A 110 -26.67 -7.89 -18.74
C GLN A 110 -25.65 -8.90 -18.23
N MET A 111 -25.25 -9.84 -19.09
CA MET A 111 -24.23 -10.85 -18.78
C MET A 111 -23.29 -11.02 -19.96
N PRO A 112 -21.96 -10.82 -19.79
CA PRO A 112 -21.00 -11.16 -20.82
C PRO A 112 -20.88 -12.68 -20.95
N LEU A 113 -21.19 -13.25 -22.11
CA LEU A 113 -20.99 -14.66 -22.41
C LEU A 113 -19.58 -14.96 -22.91
N PHE A 114 -19.05 -14.04 -23.74
CA PHE A 114 -17.69 -14.10 -24.23
C PHE A 114 -17.11 -12.70 -24.31
N ASN A 115 -16.01 -12.45 -23.59
CA ASN A 115 -15.27 -11.19 -23.67
C ASN A 115 -13.81 -11.43 -23.27
N GLN A 116 -12.93 -11.50 -24.29
CA GLN A 116 -11.53 -11.79 -24.09
C GLN A 116 -10.80 -10.74 -23.23
N THR A 117 -11.24 -9.48 -23.27
CA THR A 117 -10.70 -8.41 -22.43
C THR A 117 -10.98 -8.67 -20.94
N LEU A 118 -12.18 -9.16 -20.59
CA LEU A 118 -12.53 -9.51 -19.22
C LEU A 118 -11.70 -10.70 -18.72
N TYR A 119 -11.48 -11.73 -19.54
CA TYR A 119 -10.62 -12.86 -19.14
C TYR A 119 -9.18 -12.41 -18.91
N THR A 120 -8.69 -11.49 -19.74
CA THR A 120 -7.34 -10.92 -19.56
C THR A 120 -7.27 -10.05 -18.30
N SER A 121 -8.34 -9.28 -17.99
CA SER A 121 -8.39 -8.48 -16.76
C SER A 121 -8.34 -9.34 -15.48
N MET A 122 -8.96 -10.52 -15.49
CA MET A 122 -8.81 -11.50 -14.38
C MET A 122 -7.37 -11.98 -14.24
N SER A 123 -6.69 -12.24 -15.36
CA SER A 123 -5.28 -12.63 -15.37
C SER A 123 -4.39 -11.51 -14.82
N ILE A 124 -4.66 -10.25 -15.19
CA ILE A 124 -3.99 -9.06 -14.65
C ILE A 124 -4.20 -8.96 -13.14
N ALA A 125 -5.44 -9.13 -12.67
CA ALA A 125 -5.74 -9.05 -11.24
C ALA A 125 -4.95 -10.08 -10.40
N LYS A 126 -4.69 -11.28 -10.94
CA LYS A 126 -3.84 -12.29 -10.28
C LYS A 126 -2.37 -11.85 -10.21
N VAL A 127 -1.84 -11.24 -11.27
CA VAL A 127 -0.47 -10.69 -11.24
C VAL A 127 -0.37 -9.54 -10.25
N VAL A 128 -1.40 -8.68 -10.15
CA VAL A 128 -1.44 -7.60 -9.16
C VAL A 128 -1.50 -8.16 -7.72
N GLU A 129 -2.21 -9.27 -7.49
CA GLU A 129 -2.17 -9.96 -6.19
C GLU A 129 -0.76 -10.46 -5.87
N GLU A 130 -0.06 -11.06 -6.84
CA GLU A 130 1.32 -11.52 -6.66
C GLU A 130 2.28 -10.37 -6.39
N ILE A 131 2.19 -9.27 -7.15
CA ILE A 131 2.95 -8.03 -6.90
C ILE A 131 2.72 -7.52 -5.46
N SER A 132 1.50 -7.58 -4.96
CA SER A 132 1.20 -7.16 -3.59
C SER A 132 1.88 -8.06 -2.55
N ARG A 133 1.95 -9.38 -2.80
CA ARG A 133 2.66 -10.34 -1.92
C ARG A 133 4.16 -10.10 -1.94
N LEU A 134 4.74 -9.94 -3.12
CA LEU A 134 6.18 -9.66 -3.28
C LEU A 134 6.55 -8.30 -2.66
N SER A 135 5.71 -7.29 -2.82
CA SER A 135 5.88 -5.97 -2.18
C SER A 135 5.85 -6.05 -0.65
N TYR A 136 5.03 -6.93 -0.08
CA TYR A 136 5.04 -7.20 1.36
C TYR A 136 6.34 -7.89 1.78
N GLY A 137 6.79 -8.92 1.02
CA GLY A 137 8.05 -9.62 1.28
C GLY A 137 9.24 -8.66 1.28
N LYS A 138 9.35 -7.80 0.24
CA LYS A 138 10.38 -6.76 0.15
C LYS A 138 10.31 -5.77 1.32
N ALA A 139 9.13 -5.25 1.63
CA ALA A 139 8.98 -4.32 2.74
C ALA A 139 9.39 -4.92 4.08
N ARG A 140 9.14 -6.23 4.29
CA ARG A 140 9.60 -6.96 5.47
C ARG A 140 11.11 -7.05 5.53
N GLU A 141 11.79 -7.36 4.40
CA GLU A 141 13.26 -7.35 4.34
C GLU A 141 13.83 -5.96 4.61
N ASP A 142 13.27 -4.92 4.02
CA ASP A 142 13.69 -3.54 4.22
C ASP A 142 13.61 -3.13 5.71
N ILE A 143 12.55 -3.52 6.41
CA ILE A 143 12.39 -3.26 7.85
C ILE A 143 13.40 -4.06 8.68
N ILE A 144 13.63 -5.33 8.36
CA ILE A 144 14.66 -6.15 9.01
C ILE A 144 16.02 -5.46 8.89
N LEU A 145 16.37 -5.02 7.68
CA LEU A 145 17.63 -4.33 7.42
C LEU A 145 17.74 -3.00 8.20
N GLN A 146 16.66 -2.19 8.21
CA GLN A 146 16.64 -0.92 8.93
C GLN A 146 16.77 -1.11 10.45
N ILE A 147 16.04 -2.06 11.04
CA ILE A 147 16.14 -2.39 12.46
C ILE A 147 17.55 -2.86 12.79
N SER A 148 18.10 -3.80 12.00
CA SER A 148 19.45 -4.34 12.22
C SER A 148 20.51 -3.22 12.15
N LYS A 149 20.42 -2.35 11.15
CA LYS A 149 21.32 -1.21 10.98
C LYS A 149 21.25 -0.25 12.17
N MET A 150 20.05 0.11 12.64
CA MET A 150 19.90 1.01 13.78
C MET A 150 20.34 0.36 15.08
N TYR A 151 20.09 -0.94 15.25
CA TYR A 151 20.52 -1.71 16.42
C TYR A 151 22.05 -1.74 16.54
N TYR A 152 22.77 -2.14 15.47
CA TYR A 152 24.23 -2.18 15.49
C TYR A 152 24.84 -0.79 15.58
N LEU A 153 24.26 0.23 14.94
CA LEU A 153 24.72 1.61 15.07
C LEU A 153 24.59 2.09 16.54
N GLY A 154 23.49 1.75 17.21
CA GLY A 154 23.31 2.02 18.62
C GLY A 154 24.34 1.31 19.50
N GLN A 155 24.66 0.04 19.24
CA GLN A 155 25.72 -0.69 19.96
C GLN A 155 27.09 -0.03 19.79
N VAL A 156 27.47 0.34 18.54
CA VAL A 156 28.74 1.03 18.28
C VAL A 156 28.82 2.36 19.04
N THR A 157 27.73 3.13 19.05
CA THR A 157 27.68 4.40 19.79
C THR A 157 27.77 4.18 21.32
N ALA A 158 27.17 3.11 21.84
CA ALA A 158 27.29 2.75 23.25
C ALA A 158 28.74 2.46 23.65
N GLU A 159 29.47 1.67 22.83
CA GLU A 159 30.88 1.39 23.05
C GLU A 159 31.75 2.65 22.95
N GLN A 160 31.44 3.53 21.99
CA GLN A 160 32.12 4.83 21.87
C GLN A 160 31.94 5.69 23.12
N ILE A 161 30.74 5.72 23.73
CA ILE A 161 30.48 6.41 25.00
C ILE A 161 31.35 5.86 26.13
N VAL A 162 31.47 4.53 26.23
CA VAL A 162 32.33 3.89 27.23
C VAL A 162 33.80 4.29 27.06
N LEU A 163 34.32 4.28 25.83
CA LEU A 163 35.70 4.69 25.53
C LEU A 163 35.93 6.17 25.81
N ILE A 164 35.03 7.07 25.45
CA ILE A 164 35.15 8.51 25.74
C ILE A 164 35.19 8.71 27.27
N LYS A 165 34.30 8.03 28.02
CA LYS A 165 34.24 8.14 29.48
C LYS A 165 35.54 7.67 30.11
N ALA A 166 36.12 6.57 29.66
CA ALA A 166 37.43 6.10 30.14
C ALA A 166 38.54 7.11 29.85
N ASN A 167 38.52 7.76 28.68
CA ASN A 167 39.49 8.79 28.33
C ASN A 167 39.31 10.07 29.19
N ILE A 168 38.08 10.46 29.51
CA ILE A 168 37.80 11.56 30.45
C ILE A 168 38.44 11.27 31.80
N THR A 169 38.24 10.09 32.38
CA THR A 169 38.84 9.69 33.67
C THR A 169 40.35 9.80 33.60
N ARG A 170 41.01 9.30 32.57
CA ARG A 170 42.45 9.40 32.37
C ARG A 170 42.95 10.86 32.30
N LEU A 171 42.21 11.73 31.57
CA LEU A 171 42.56 13.14 31.48
C LEU A 171 42.31 13.90 32.81
N GLU A 172 41.34 13.49 33.60
CA GLU A 172 41.12 14.04 34.93
C GLU A 172 42.31 13.71 35.89
N GLU A 173 42.78 12.46 35.87
CA GLU A 173 43.99 12.05 36.58
C GLU A 173 45.22 12.85 36.12
N LEU A 174 45.40 12.99 34.79
CA LEU A 174 46.51 13.76 34.21
C LEU A 174 46.43 15.24 34.60
N ARG A 175 45.24 15.84 34.60
CA ARG A 175 45.00 17.20 35.07
C ARG A 175 45.45 17.38 36.52
N ASP A 176 45.11 16.46 37.42
CA ASP A 176 45.41 16.54 38.83
C ASP A 176 46.93 16.40 39.07
N ILE A 177 47.62 15.53 38.35
CA ILE A 177 49.07 15.39 38.37
C ILE A 177 49.73 16.68 37.84
N THR A 178 49.27 17.18 36.70
CA THR A 178 49.84 18.43 36.08
C THR A 178 49.64 19.62 36.99
N ARG A 179 48.51 19.70 37.69
CA ARG A 179 48.19 20.74 38.65
C ARG A 179 49.14 20.68 39.86
N ALA A 180 49.40 19.47 40.41
CA ALA A 180 50.34 19.29 41.49
C ALA A 180 51.78 19.71 41.08
N PHE A 181 52.23 19.46 39.86
CA PHE A 181 53.50 19.93 39.33
C PHE A 181 53.54 21.44 39.16
N PHE A 182 52.44 22.04 38.66
CA PHE A 182 52.35 23.49 38.55
C PHE A 182 52.41 24.18 39.91
N ASP A 183 51.66 23.70 40.90
CA ASP A 183 51.64 24.26 42.27
C ASP A 183 52.99 24.15 42.96
N ASN A 184 53.84 23.19 42.56
CA ASN A 184 55.23 23.05 43.04
C ASN A 184 56.29 23.74 42.15
N GLY A 185 55.85 24.52 41.11
CA GLY A 185 56.76 25.27 40.21
C GLY A 185 57.50 24.37 39.21
N MET A 186 57.10 23.11 39.01
CA MET A 186 57.74 22.14 38.12
C MET A 186 57.09 22.02 36.73
N SER A 187 55.97 22.73 36.45
CA SER A 187 55.35 22.79 35.14
C SER A 187 54.82 24.19 34.83
N MET A 188 54.60 24.52 33.56
CA MET A 188 54.07 25.80 33.12
C MET A 188 52.56 25.88 33.20
N GLU A 189 51.97 27.04 33.45
CA GLU A 189 50.53 27.30 33.44
C GLU A 189 49.87 26.90 32.09
N VAL A 190 50.59 27.04 30.98
CA VAL A 190 50.16 26.68 29.64
C VAL A 190 49.88 25.17 29.53
N ASP A 191 50.65 24.32 30.20
CA ASP A 191 50.46 22.86 30.18
C ASP A 191 49.19 22.48 30.91
N LEU A 192 48.90 23.06 32.06
CA LEU A 192 47.65 22.85 32.80
C LEU A 192 46.44 23.33 31.99
N LYS A 193 46.55 24.52 31.35
CA LYS A 193 45.49 25.04 30.49
C LYS A 193 45.23 24.14 29.29
N ARG A 194 46.25 23.54 28.67
CA ARG A 194 46.12 22.62 27.55
C ARG A 194 45.38 21.34 27.96
N VAL A 195 45.72 20.77 29.11
CA VAL A 195 45.01 19.57 29.65
C VAL A 195 43.54 19.90 29.93
N ASN A 196 43.25 21.06 30.55
CA ASN A 196 41.89 21.50 30.80
C ASN A 196 41.07 21.66 29.52
N ILE A 197 41.61 22.28 28.46
CA ILE A 197 40.92 22.43 27.17
C ILE A 197 40.63 21.05 26.55
N ASN A 198 41.59 20.12 26.61
CA ASN A 198 41.40 18.79 26.08
C ASN A 198 40.30 18.05 26.84
N LEU A 199 40.25 18.18 28.17
CA LEU A 199 39.24 17.59 29.04
C LEU A 199 37.84 18.14 28.69
N GLU A 200 37.69 19.47 28.54
CA GLU A 200 36.40 20.06 28.17
C GLU A 200 35.98 19.67 26.74
N ASN A 201 36.89 19.57 25.78
CA ASN A 201 36.59 19.05 24.45
C ASN A 201 36.07 17.60 24.50
N LEU A 202 36.68 16.75 25.35
CA LEU A 202 36.22 15.37 25.51
C LEU A 202 34.85 15.29 26.20
N LYS A 203 34.54 16.13 27.17
CA LYS A 203 33.21 16.23 27.77
C LYS A 203 32.13 16.61 26.74
N VAL A 204 32.44 17.61 25.88
CA VAL A 204 31.52 17.98 24.77
C VAL A 204 31.31 16.79 23.83
N GLN A 205 32.37 16.03 23.50
CA GLN A 205 32.23 14.83 22.66
C GLN A 205 31.36 13.75 23.35
N TYR A 206 31.51 13.57 24.69
CA TYR A 206 30.65 12.68 25.46
C TYR A 206 29.18 13.07 25.41
N ASP A 207 28.86 14.34 25.61
CA ASP A 207 27.49 14.84 25.59
C ASP A 207 26.88 14.68 24.20
N ASN A 208 27.65 14.96 23.14
CA ASN A 208 27.23 14.74 21.76
C ASN A 208 26.96 13.25 21.46
N ALA A 209 27.81 12.35 21.93
CA ALA A 209 27.63 10.91 21.76
C ALA A 209 26.38 10.40 22.50
N GLN A 210 26.10 10.92 23.70
CA GLN A 210 24.87 10.60 24.43
C GLN A 210 23.62 11.11 23.69
N ALA A 211 23.65 12.32 23.16
CA ALA A 211 22.55 12.86 22.39
C ALA A 211 22.29 12.03 21.11
N MET A 212 23.36 11.61 20.43
CA MET A 212 23.29 10.71 19.25
C MET A 212 22.69 9.35 19.61
N MET A 213 23.12 8.75 20.72
CA MET A 213 22.57 7.48 21.21
C MET A 213 21.06 7.60 21.46
N LYS A 214 20.62 8.65 22.14
CA LYS A 214 19.20 8.90 22.39
C LYS A 214 18.40 9.04 21.08
N GLN A 215 18.96 9.74 20.11
CA GLN A 215 18.34 9.87 18.79
C GLN A 215 18.22 8.52 18.07
N GLN A 216 19.28 7.70 18.09
CA GLN A 216 19.29 6.37 17.47
C GLN A 216 18.27 5.43 18.13
N LEU A 217 18.19 5.41 19.46
CA LEU A 217 17.19 4.64 20.19
C LEU A 217 15.76 5.09 19.87
N ASN A 218 15.52 6.39 19.75
CA ASN A 218 14.22 6.91 19.36
C ASN A 218 13.87 6.52 17.92
N MET A 219 14.84 6.53 17.01
CA MET A 219 14.63 6.07 15.63
C MET A 219 14.35 4.56 15.58
N LEU A 220 15.06 3.77 16.38
CA LEU A 220 14.79 2.33 16.51
C LEU A 220 13.37 2.06 17.03
N LYS A 221 12.93 2.77 18.08
CA LYS A 221 11.55 2.69 18.59
C LYS A 221 10.53 3.05 17.50
N TYR A 222 10.79 4.10 16.74
CA TYR A 222 9.91 4.52 15.64
C TYR A 222 9.78 3.44 14.57
N ILE A 223 10.88 2.82 14.14
CA ILE A 223 10.84 1.75 13.13
C ILE A 223 10.10 0.52 13.65
N MET A 224 10.24 0.22 14.95
CA MET A 224 9.56 -0.92 15.59
C MET A 224 8.10 -0.64 15.96
N ASP A 225 7.63 0.61 15.84
CA ASP A 225 6.33 1.05 16.38
C ASP A 225 6.21 0.78 17.89
N TYR A 226 7.33 1.03 18.62
CA TYR A 226 7.43 0.82 20.04
C TYR A 226 7.08 2.11 20.81
N PRO A 227 6.39 2.01 21.98
CA PRO A 227 6.01 3.20 22.75
C PRO A 227 7.17 4.13 23.06
N ALA A 228 7.05 5.42 22.72
CA ALA A 228 8.12 6.40 22.86
C ALA A 228 8.52 6.64 24.33
N GLU A 229 7.57 6.49 25.26
CA GLU A 229 7.74 6.73 26.71
C GLU A 229 8.56 5.65 27.41
N LYS A 230 8.66 4.44 26.84
CA LYS A 230 9.43 3.36 27.42
C LYS A 230 10.91 3.54 27.11
N GLU A 231 11.75 3.48 28.13
CA GLU A 231 13.18 3.45 27.95
C GLU A 231 13.65 2.05 27.56
N ILE A 232 14.52 1.98 26.55
CA ILE A 232 15.15 0.75 26.07
C ILE A 232 16.66 0.85 26.17
N ALA A 233 17.32 -0.27 26.47
CA ALA A 233 18.75 -0.46 26.36
C ALA A 233 19.03 -1.58 25.36
N LEU A 234 20.18 -1.51 24.69
CA LEU A 234 20.64 -2.57 23.79
C LEU A 234 21.55 -3.53 24.54
N THR A 235 21.50 -4.80 24.18
CA THR A 235 22.45 -5.79 24.70
C THR A 235 23.87 -5.39 24.29
N PRO A 236 24.88 -5.39 25.21
CA PRO A 236 26.27 -5.10 24.88
C PRO A 236 26.82 -6.03 23.78
N VAL A 237 27.77 -5.51 23.01
CA VAL A 237 28.42 -6.31 21.94
C VAL A 237 29.24 -7.43 22.59
N ASN A 238 28.98 -8.66 22.19
CA ASN A 238 29.88 -9.77 22.50
C ASN A 238 30.85 -9.96 21.33
N THR A 239 32.08 -9.49 21.49
CA THR A 239 33.13 -9.55 20.48
C THR A 239 33.62 -10.98 20.18
N ASP A 240 33.42 -11.93 21.13
CA ASP A 240 33.88 -13.30 20.97
C ASP A 240 33.02 -14.14 19.99
N SER A 241 31.86 -13.62 19.57
CA SER A 241 30.91 -14.30 18.71
C SER A 241 30.80 -13.74 17.29
N ILE A 242 31.71 -12.87 16.84
CA ILE A 242 31.68 -12.32 15.50
C ILE A 242 32.07 -13.43 14.50
N THR A 243 31.07 -14.13 13.96
CA THR A 243 31.25 -15.08 12.89
C THR A 243 31.16 -14.36 11.55
N THR A 244 32.22 -14.40 10.76
CA THR A 244 32.17 -13.88 9.38
C THR A 244 31.26 -14.79 8.57
N VAL A 245 30.05 -14.34 8.29
CA VAL A 245 29.16 -15.05 7.37
C VAL A 245 29.65 -14.79 5.96
N ALA A 246 30.20 -15.80 5.30
CA ALA A 246 30.50 -15.73 3.89
C ALA A 246 29.18 -15.59 3.12
N LEU A 247 28.99 -14.48 2.44
CA LEU A 247 27.87 -14.26 1.51
C LEU A 247 28.09 -15.18 0.29
N THR A 248 27.60 -16.41 0.39
CA THR A 248 27.64 -17.37 -0.72
C THR A 248 26.45 -17.09 -1.64
N GLY A 249 26.73 -16.46 -2.77
CA GLY A 249 25.86 -16.44 -3.95
C GLY A 249 24.60 -15.60 -3.82
N LEU A 250 24.30 -14.89 -4.89
CA LEU A 250 23.02 -14.20 -5.09
C LEU A 250 21.88 -15.23 -5.12
N SER A 251 20.97 -15.12 -4.20
CA SER A 251 19.74 -15.89 -4.25
C SER A 251 18.86 -15.30 -5.34
N GLU A 252 18.50 -16.10 -6.35
CA GLU A 252 17.48 -15.77 -7.36
C GLU A 252 16.10 -15.46 -6.72
N ASN A 253 15.98 -15.70 -5.42
CA ASN A 253 14.78 -15.48 -4.61
C ASN A 253 14.70 -14.09 -3.98
N LEU A 254 15.45 -13.09 -4.46
CA LEU A 254 15.30 -11.73 -3.99
C LEU A 254 13.92 -11.17 -4.36
N TYR A 255 13.17 -10.72 -3.37
CA TYR A 255 11.83 -10.16 -3.59
C TYR A 255 11.84 -8.99 -4.57
N GLU A 256 12.89 -8.22 -4.64
CA GLU A 256 13.01 -7.10 -5.56
C GLU A 256 13.12 -7.56 -7.02
N LEU A 257 13.91 -8.60 -7.29
CA LEU A 257 14.03 -9.17 -8.63
C LEU A 257 12.72 -9.80 -9.09
N GLN A 258 12.05 -10.55 -8.24
CA GLN A 258 10.74 -11.14 -8.52
C GLN A 258 9.67 -10.06 -8.72
N LEU A 259 9.74 -8.95 -7.96
CA LEU A 259 8.82 -7.83 -8.06
C LEU A 259 8.95 -7.13 -9.41
N THR A 260 10.17 -6.80 -9.84
CA THR A 260 10.43 -6.16 -11.14
C THR A 260 10.04 -7.07 -12.30
N GLN A 261 10.29 -8.38 -12.20
CA GLN A 261 9.83 -9.36 -13.16
C GLN A 261 8.31 -9.43 -13.26
N SER A 262 7.60 -9.45 -12.12
CA SER A 262 6.14 -9.46 -12.09
C SER A 262 5.54 -8.16 -12.63
N GLN A 263 6.23 -7.02 -12.45
CA GLN A 263 5.84 -5.74 -13.05
C GLN A 263 6.01 -5.75 -14.59
N LEU A 264 7.04 -6.40 -15.11
CA LEU A 264 7.21 -6.61 -16.54
C LEU A 264 6.06 -7.49 -17.09
N GLU A 265 5.76 -8.60 -16.43
CA GLU A 265 4.63 -9.47 -16.79
C GLU A 265 3.30 -8.73 -16.78
N LEU A 266 3.08 -7.85 -15.80
CA LEU A 266 1.90 -7.00 -15.73
C LEU A 266 1.77 -6.11 -16.97
N ALA A 267 2.85 -5.44 -17.38
CA ALA A 267 2.86 -4.58 -18.56
C ALA A 267 2.57 -5.38 -19.86
N GLU A 268 3.13 -6.58 -20.00
CA GLU A 268 2.84 -7.47 -21.12
C GLU A 268 1.35 -7.89 -21.18
N ARG A 269 0.77 -8.23 -20.02
CA ARG A 269 -0.64 -8.59 -19.93
C ARG A 269 -1.56 -7.39 -20.21
N GLN A 270 -1.17 -6.18 -19.79
CA GLN A 270 -1.88 -4.94 -20.11
C GLN A 270 -1.88 -4.67 -21.61
N LYS A 271 -0.74 -4.81 -22.32
CA LYS A 271 -0.68 -4.75 -23.78
C LYS A 271 -1.62 -5.79 -24.41
N ARG A 272 -1.58 -7.05 -23.91
CA ARG A 272 -2.45 -8.13 -24.41
C ARG A 272 -3.94 -7.80 -24.20
N MET A 273 -4.30 -7.16 -23.11
CA MET A 273 -5.68 -6.71 -22.84
C MET A 273 -6.15 -5.70 -23.90
N ILE A 274 -5.30 -4.75 -24.29
CA ILE A 274 -5.61 -3.78 -25.35
C ILE A 274 -5.76 -4.50 -26.70
N THR A 275 -4.86 -5.41 -27.04
CA THR A 275 -4.91 -6.20 -28.27
C THR A 275 -6.17 -7.08 -28.31
N ASN A 276 -6.57 -7.67 -27.19
CA ASN A 276 -7.80 -8.47 -27.09
C ASN A 276 -9.07 -7.62 -27.27
N GLY A 277 -8.98 -6.30 -27.21
CA GLY A 277 -10.05 -5.39 -27.57
C GLY A 277 -10.44 -5.37 -29.05
N TYR A 278 -9.68 -6.04 -29.94
CA TYR A 278 -10.06 -6.31 -31.31
C TYR A 278 -10.92 -7.58 -31.47
N ILE A 279 -10.96 -8.44 -30.47
CA ILE A 279 -11.72 -9.69 -30.51
C ILE A 279 -13.21 -9.39 -30.30
N PRO A 280 -14.12 -9.98 -31.10
CA PRO A 280 -15.54 -9.82 -30.88
C PRO A 280 -15.98 -10.21 -29.46
N SER A 281 -17.00 -9.55 -28.94
CA SER A 281 -17.62 -9.86 -27.65
C SER A 281 -19.10 -10.25 -27.84
N LEU A 282 -19.57 -11.23 -27.06
CA LEU A 282 -20.94 -11.72 -27.02
C LEU A 282 -21.51 -11.47 -25.62
N SER A 283 -22.68 -10.84 -25.59
CA SER A 283 -23.40 -10.60 -24.31
C SER A 283 -24.85 -11.07 -24.41
N LEU A 284 -25.34 -11.59 -23.30
CA LEU A 284 -26.75 -11.88 -23.06
C LEU A 284 -27.38 -10.66 -22.38
N THR A 285 -28.50 -10.17 -22.93
CA THR A 285 -29.31 -9.12 -22.34
C THR A 285 -30.69 -9.62 -22.03
N GLY A 286 -31.27 -9.20 -20.94
CA GLY A 286 -32.65 -9.50 -20.58
C GLY A 286 -33.34 -8.24 -20.10
N ASN A 287 -34.60 -8.09 -20.43
CA ASN A 287 -35.41 -7.01 -19.92
C ASN A 287 -36.79 -7.50 -19.49
N TRP A 288 -37.29 -6.94 -18.43
CA TRP A 288 -38.65 -7.08 -17.95
C TRP A 288 -39.13 -5.70 -17.54
N ARG A 289 -40.07 -5.11 -18.29
CA ARG A 289 -40.44 -3.72 -18.18
C ARG A 289 -41.98 -3.56 -18.22
N TYR A 290 -42.43 -2.65 -17.42
CA TYR A 290 -43.77 -2.04 -17.53
C TYR A 290 -43.60 -0.62 -18.06
N ALA A 291 -44.41 -0.24 -19.07
CA ALA A 291 -44.44 1.10 -19.63
C ALA A 291 -45.89 1.60 -19.72
N ALA A 292 -46.10 2.84 -19.40
CA ALA A 292 -47.36 3.53 -19.52
C ALA A 292 -47.19 4.80 -20.36
N TYR A 293 -48.20 5.14 -21.10
CA TYR A 293 -48.22 6.31 -21.98
C TYR A 293 -49.52 7.08 -21.77
N THR A 294 -49.49 8.42 -21.70
CA THR A 294 -50.66 9.27 -21.52
C THR A 294 -50.41 10.67 -22.07
N ASP A 295 -51.49 11.32 -22.57
CA ASP A 295 -51.46 12.74 -22.94
C ASP A 295 -51.92 13.64 -21.78
N LYS A 296 -52.53 13.06 -20.76
CA LYS A 296 -53.07 13.79 -19.59
C LYS A 296 -52.16 13.55 -18.41
N GLY A 297 -51.17 14.41 -18.19
CA GLY A 297 -50.19 14.31 -17.16
C GLY A 297 -50.70 13.96 -15.75
N TYR A 298 -49.91 13.25 -14.96
CA TYR A 298 -50.03 12.88 -13.54
C TYR A 298 -51.08 11.83 -13.12
N HIS A 299 -51.84 11.22 -14.00
CA HIS A 299 -52.84 10.18 -13.68
C HIS A 299 -52.31 8.74 -13.78
N TRP A 300 -51.03 8.51 -13.48
CA TRP A 300 -50.34 7.22 -13.69
C TRP A 300 -50.96 6.02 -12.97
N PHE A 301 -51.65 6.26 -11.86
CA PHE A 301 -52.18 5.22 -10.97
C PHE A 301 -53.71 5.21 -10.92
N HIS A 302 -54.39 6.00 -11.75
CA HIS A 302 -55.86 5.97 -11.85
C HIS A 302 -56.30 4.92 -12.89
N SER A 303 -57.16 4.02 -12.44
CA SER A 303 -57.78 3.03 -13.36
C SER A 303 -58.79 3.73 -14.28
N GLY A 304 -58.45 3.82 -15.57
CA GLY A 304 -59.31 4.43 -16.58
C GLY A 304 -58.91 3.97 -17.98
N PRO A 305 -59.77 4.15 -18.97
CA PRO A 305 -59.53 3.65 -20.34
C PRO A 305 -58.32 4.29 -21.04
N SER A 306 -57.75 5.36 -20.48
CA SER A 306 -56.58 6.07 -21.03
C SER A 306 -55.29 5.83 -20.29
N ASN A 307 -55.24 4.90 -19.31
CA ASN A 307 -54.07 4.70 -18.48
C ASN A 307 -53.79 3.21 -18.32
N HIS A 308 -53.08 2.63 -19.29
CA HIS A 308 -52.70 1.21 -19.26
C HIS A 308 -51.20 1.07 -19.12
N TRP A 309 -50.79 0.21 -18.17
CA TRP A 309 -49.43 -0.28 -18.06
C TRP A 309 -49.25 -1.51 -18.92
N PHE A 310 -48.36 -1.40 -19.88
CA PHE A 310 -48.03 -2.50 -20.82
C PHE A 310 -46.81 -3.22 -20.32
N ARG A 311 -46.89 -4.55 -20.16
CA ARG A 311 -45.77 -5.40 -19.82
C ARG A 311 -45.03 -5.81 -21.10
N SER A 312 -43.72 -5.69 -21.06
CA SER A 312 -42.84 -6.28 -22.07
C SER A 312 -41.69 -7.05 -21.37
N TYR A 313 -41.28 -8.14 -21.94
CA TYR A 313 -40.11 -8.89 -21.52
C TYR A 313 -39.43 -9.48 -22.74
N GLY A 314 -38.10 -9.63 -22.66
CA GLY A 314 -37.32 -10.17 -23.75
C GLY A 314 -35.95 -10.63 -23.31
N LEU A 315 -35.39 -11.55 -24.07
CA LEU A 315 -34.00 -11.98 -24.00
C LEU A 315 -33.36 -11.73 -25.35
N GLY A 316 -32.15 -11.21 -25.35
CA GLY A 316 -31.38 -10.88 -26.55
C GLY A 316 -29.94 -11.31 -26.44
N LEU A 317 -29.36 -11.67 -27.57
CA LEU A 317 -27.93 -11.90 -27.73
C LEU A 317 -27.37 -10.76 -28.58
N THR A 318 -26.33 -10.11 -28.05
CA THR A 318 -25.65 -9.01 -28.75
C THR A 318 -24.22 -9.42 -29.05
N LEU A 319 -23.89 -9.57 -30.33
CA LEU A 319 -22.53 -9.75 -30.83
C LEU A 319 -21.98 -8.38 -31.25
N ARG A 320 -20.88 -7.95 -30.63
CA ARG A 320 -20.19 -6.70 -30.99
C ARG A 320 -18.83 -7.02 -31.60
N ILE A 321 -18.63 -6.60 -32.84
CA ILE A 321 -17.40 -6.78 -33.61
C ILE A 321 -16.81 -5.37 -33.85
N PRO A 322 -15.66 -5.03 -33.21
CA PRO A 322 -15.02 -3.73 -33.46
C PRO A 322 -14.33 -3.74 -34.83
N ILE A 323 -14.80 -2.92 -35.77
CA ILE A 323 -14.26 -2.82 -37.15
C ILE A 323 -13.22 -1.72 -37.23
N PHE A 324 -13.53 -0.54 -36.70
CA PHE A 324 -12.68 0.64 -36.73
C PHE A 324 -12.89 1.48 -35.49
N ASP A 325 -11.82 1.93 -34.86
CA ASP A 325 -11.83 2.69 -33.60
C ASP A 325 -11.05 4.01 -33.68
N GLY A 326 -10.81 4.52 -34.89
CA GLY A 326 -10.04 5.75 -35.07
C GLY A 326 -8.56 5.63 -34.70
N LEU A 327 -7.97 4.42 -34.77
CA LEU A 327 -6.59 4.11 -34.42
C LEU A 327 -6.26 4.22 -32.91
N ASP A 328 -7.27 4.38 -32.06
CA ASP A 328 -7.09 4.50 -30.59
C ASP A 328 -6.29 3.31 -30.02
N LYS A 329 -6.71 2.07 -30.35
CA LYS A 329 -5.99 0.87 -29.87
C LYS A 329 -4.58 0.78 -30.45
N THR A 330 -4.36 1.23 -31.69
CA THR A 330 -3.02 1.23 -32.30
C THR A 330 -2.04 2.07 -31.51
N TYR A 331 -2.42 3.29 -31.13
CA TYR A 331 -1.56 4.16 -30.32
C TYR A 331 -1.44 3.67 -28.88
N LYS A 332 -2.48 3.11 -28.30
CA LYS A 332 -2.41 2.47 -26.96
C LYS A 332 -1.44 1.28 -26.95
N ILE A 333 -1.42 0.46 -28.01
CA ILE A 333 -0.46 -0.65 -28.15
C ILE A 333 0.96 -0.13 -28.27
N ARG A 334 1.22 0.91 -29.08
CA ARG A 334 2.54 1.54 -29.20
C ARG A 334 3.04 2.08 -27.87
N LYS A 335 2.17 2.78 -27.12
CA LYS A 335 2.47 3.25 -25.78
C LYS A 335 2.81 2.08 -24.84
N ALA A 336 2.00 1.03 -24.84
CA ALA A 336 2.24 -0.16 -24.01
C ALA A 336 3.53 -0.90 -24.37
N MET A 337 4.00 -0.84 -25.63
CA MET A 337 5.31 -1.38 -26.01
C MET A 337 6.46 -0.62 -25.37
N ILE A 338 6.39 0.70 -25.34
CA ILE A 338 7.40 1.55 -24.66
C ILE A 338 7.37 1.28 -23.14
N ASP A 339 6.17 1.11 -22.56
CA ASP A 339 6.06 0.76 -21.13
C ASP A 339 6.74 -0.59 -20.82
N ILE A 340 6.60 -1.59 -21.70
CA ILE A 340 7.29 -2.89 -21.58
C ILE A 340 8.81 -2.72 -21.68
N GLU A 341 9.31 -1.94 -22.64
CA GLU A 341 10.74 -1.67 -22.77
C GLU A 341 11.29 -0.98 -21.49
N ASN A 342 10.59 0.01 -20.96
CA ASN A 342 10.97 0.65 -19.70
C ASN A 342 11.00 -0.33 -18.53
N ARG A 343 10.04 -1.26 -18.43
CA ARG A 343 10.02 -2.30 -17.39
C ARG A 343 11.14 -3.31 -17.56
N LYS A 344 11.48 -3.63 -18.81
CA LYS A 344 12.61 -4.51 -19.12
C LYS A 344 13.93 -3.90 -18.70
N LEU A 345 14.14 -2.61 -19.02
CA LEU A 345 15.33 -1.87 -18.58
C LEU A 345 15.43 -1.82 -17.05
N ALA A 346 14.31 -1.58 -16.34
CA ALA A 346 14.30 -1.58 -14.89
C ALA A 346 14.62 -2.96 -14.30
N TRP A 347 14.17 -4.05 -14.93
CA TRP A 347 14.52 -5.40 -14.52
C TRP A 347 16.00 -5.70 -14.76
N GLU A 348 16.55 -5.32 -15.93
CA GLU A 348 17.97 -5.46 -16.25
C GLU A 348 18.86 -4.66 -15.28
N ASP A 349 18.49 -3.43 -14.95
CA ASP A 349 19.19 -2.59 -13.95
C ASP A 349 19.19 -3.26 -12.57
N THR A 350 18.05 -3.80 -12.14
CA THR A 350 17.97 -4.58 -10.90
C THR A 350 18.89 -5.80 -10.94
N CYS A 351 18.94 -6.52 -12.06
CA CYS A 351 19.86 -7.66 -12.22
C CYS A 351 21.32 -7.21 -12.09
N LEU A 352 21.71 -6.11 -12.75
CA LEU A 352 23.07 -5.57 -12.68
C LEU A 352 23.45 -5.14 -11.26
N LEU A 353 22.54 -4.52 -10.53
CA LEU A 353 22.77 -4.09 -9.14
C LEU A 353 23.18 -5.26 -8.25
N TYR A 354 22.57 -6.42 -8.45
CA TYR A 354 22.83 -7.61 -7.63
C TYR A 354 23.90 -8.54 -8.19
N THR A 355 24.28 -8.42 -9.48
CA THR A 355 25.32 -9.25 -10.11
C THR A 355 26.67 -8.53 -10.22
N SER A 356 26.70 -7.20 -10.11
CA SER A 356 27.95 -6.45 -10.12
C SER A 356 28.70 -6.68 -8.80
N PRO A 357 29.99 -7.10 -8.83
CA PRO A 357 30.79 -7.18 -7.62
C PRO A 357 30.88 -5.78 -6.97
N SER A 358 30.65 -5.72 -5.66
CA SER A 358 30.79 -4.47 -4.90
C SER A 358 32.20 -3.89 -5.15
N PRO A 359 32.34 -2.59 -5.42
CA PRO A 359 33.68 -1.98 -5.61
C PRO A 359 34.59 -2.09 -4.37
N GLU A 360 34.07 -2.49 -3.23
CA GLU A 360 34.83 -2.69 -2.00
C GLU A 360 35.60 -4.04 -1.96
N THR A 361 35.35 -4.98 -2.88
CA THR A 361 36.05 -6.28 -2.93
C THR A 361 37.26 -6.28 -3.87
N SER A 362 37.60 -5.13 -4.48
CA SER A 362 38.73 -5.01 -5.43
C SER A 362 39.94 -4.23 -4.87
N GLN A 363 40.08 -4.13 -3.51
CA GLN A 363 41.31 -3.61 -2.87
C GLN A 363 41.99 -4.65 -2.01
#